data_8e15f73c5572298416c89086d60121c2
#
_entry.id   8e15f73c5572298416c89086d60121c2
#
_cell.length_a   1.000
_cell.length_b   1.000
_cell.length_c   1.000
_cell.angle_alpha   90.00
_cell.angle_beta   90.00
_cell.angle_gamma   90.00
#
_symmetry.space_group_name_H-M   'P 1'
#
loop_
_entity.id
_entity.type
_entity.pdbx_description
1 polymer ?
#
loop_
_entity_poly.entity_id
_entity_poly.type
_entity_poly.pdbx_seq_one_letter_code
_entity_poly.pdbx_strand_id
1 'polypeptide(L)'
;ASSGVREGDDLAFTGFPIGGLLGFSPVTHRATVSSITTMALPSPTSQRLSARAIRSLRDAKIEIFQLDANAYPGNSGGPLFDPVSGEVLGVINMVLVKSTRESVLTQPSGIAYAIPSRYLLEMLERHP
;
A
#
# COMPACT_ATOMS: atom_id res chain seq x y z
N ALA A 1 4.60 6.55 14.58
CA ALA A 1 4.93 6.95 13.22
C ALA A 1 5.57 5.84 12.43
N SER A 2 5.51 5.95 11.12
CA SER A 2 6.05 4.93 10.21
C SER A 2 7.57 4.79 10.26
N SER A 3 8.29 5.72 10.87
CA SER A 3 9.75 5.72 10.96
C SER A 3 10.34 4.57 11.78
N GLY A 4 9.53 3.92 12.62
CA GLY A 4 9.98 2.80 13.43
C GLY A 4 9.77 1.42 12.78
N VAL A 5 9.20 1.36 11.59
CA VAL A 5 8.92 0.09 10.92
C VAL A 5 10.20 -0.50 10.34
N ARG A 6 10.40 -1.81 10.54
CA ARG A 6 11.56 -2.54 10.05
C ARG A 6 11.11 -3.78 9.28
N GLU A 7 11.96 -4.24 8.37
CA GLU A 7 11.75 -5.51 7.68
C GLU A 7 11.66 -6.64 8.70
N GLY A 8 10.68 -7.51 8.51
CA GLY A 8 10.38 -8.60 9.43
C GLY A 8 9.34 -8.26 10.50
N ASP A 9 8.93 -7.02 10.62
CA ASP A 9 7.91 -6.63 11.59
C ASP A 9 6.55 -7.27 11.25
N ASP A 10 5.87 -7.76 12.29
CA ASP A 10 4.51 -8.30 12.19
C ASP A 10 3.51 -7.18 12.46
N LEU A 11 2.72 -6.88 11.45
CA LEU A 11 1.71 -5.85 11.49
C LEU A 11 0.34 -6.44 11.14
N ALA A 12 -0.68 -5.61 11.16
CA ALA A 12 -2.03 -5.98 10.76
C ALA A 12 -2.64 -4.90 9.89
N PHE A 13 -3.60 -5.28 9.07
CA PHE A 13 -4.39 -4.33 8.30
C PHE A 13 -5.84 -4.76 8.26
N THR A 14 -6.73 -3.79 8.10
CA THR A 14 -8.17 -4.01 8.08
C THR A 14 -8.75 -3.43 6.81
N GLY A 15 -9.69 -4.13 6.22
CA GLY A 15 -10.39 -3.69 5.02
C GLY A 15 -11.70 -4.45 4.82
N PHE A 16 -12.31 -4.25 3.66
CA PHE A 16 -13.57 -4.90 3.28
C PHE A 16 -13.32 -5.74 2.02
N PRO A 17 -12.62 -6.88 2.15
CA PRO A 17 -12.03 -7.57 1.01
C PRO A 17 -13.02 -8.15 -0.01
N ILE A 18 -14.24 -8.41 0.37
CA ILE A 18 -15.21 -9.04 -0.54
C ILE A 18 -16.51 -8.21 -0.64
N GLY A 19 -16.44 -6.92 -0.37
CA GLY A 19 -17.55 -6.01 -0.58
C GLY A 19 -18.88 -6.55 -0.08
N GLY A 20 -19.90 -6.55 -0.94
CA GLY A 20 -21.25 -6.95 -0.57
C GLY A 20 -21.48 -8.44 -0.29
N LEU A 21 -20.51 -9.33 -0.56
CA LEU A 21 -20.70 -10.77 -0.32
C LEU A 21 -20.72 -11.12 1.17
N LEU A 22 -19.94 -10.40 1.99
CA LEU A 22 -19.88 -10.62 3.44
C LEU A 22 -20.54 -9.52 4.25
N GLY A 23 -21.43 -8.75 3.63
CA GLY A 23 -22.21 -7.74 4.33
C GLY A 23 -21.42 -6.53 4.81
N PHE A 24 -20.36 -6.15 4.13
CA PHE A 24 -19.52 -4.99 4.46
C PHE A 24 -18.87 -5.06 5.85
N SER A 25 -18.67 -6.26 6.37
CA SER A 25 -17.96 -6.42 7.64
C SER A 25 -16.46 -6.20 7.44
N PRO A 26 -15.81 -5.44 8.34
CA PRO A 26 -14.37 -5.28 8.28
C PRO A 26 -13.66 -6.59 8.62
N VAL A 27 -12.58 -6.87 7.91
CA VAL A 27 -11.77 -8.07 8.13
C VAL A 27 -10.34 -7.64 8.41
N THR A 28 -9.77 -8.17 9.50
CA THR A 28 -8.39 -7.87 9.88
C THR A 28 -7.49 -9.03 9.51
N HIS A 29 -6.40 -8.71 8.84
CA HIS A 29 -5.39 -9.65 8.39
C HIS A 29 -4.05 -9.36 9.03
N ARG A 30 -3.25 -10.40 9.18
CA ARG A 30 -1.84 -10.24 9.54
C ARG A 30 -1.00 -9.99 8.31
N ALA A 31 0.10 -9.25 8.49
CA ALA A 31 1.07 -8.98 7.44
C ALA A 31 2.46 -8.90 8.04
N THR A 32 3.44 -9.37 7.28
CA THR A 32 4.85 -9.18 7.62
C THR A 32 5.46 -8.20 6.64
N VAL A 33 6.24 -7.25 7.15
CA VAL A 33 6.98 -6.33 6.27
C VAL A 33 8.13 -7.11 5.63
N SER A 34 7.99 -7.43 4.35
CA SER A 34 8.99 -8.22 3.64
C SER A 34 10.11 -7.36 3.07
N SER A 35 9.83 -6.10 2.75
CA SER A 35 10.83 -5.19 2.21
C SER A 35 10.40 -3.74 2.41
N ILE A 36 11.38 -2.87 2.63
CA ILE A 36 11.18 -1.43 2.59
C ILE A 36 11.97 -0.94 1.38
N THR A 37 11.24 -0.49 0.36
CA THR A 37 11.84 -0.13 -0.93
C THR A 37 11.45 1.27 -1.35
N THR A 38 12.21 1.83 -2.27
CA THR A 38 11.91 3.12 -2.87
C THR A 38 11.26 2.89 -4.23
N MET A 39 10.15 3.55 -4.48
CA MET A 39 9.43 3.45 -5.74
C MET A 39 9.24 4.84 -6.34
N ALA A 40 9.43 4.93 -7.67
CA ALA A 40 9.08 6.14 -8.40
C ALA A 40 7.55 6.19 -8.55
N LEU A 41 6.98 7.38 -8.32
CA LEU A 41 5.54 7.58 -8.51
C LEU A 41 5.20 7.42 -10.00
N PRO A 42 4.15 6.64 -10.34
CA PRO A 42 3.74 6.49 -11.72
C PRO A 42 3.18 7.80 -12.27
N SER A 43 3.53 8.10 -13.54
CA SER A 43 2.93 9.22 -14.24
C SER A 43 1.49 8.90 -14.62
N PRO A 44 0.56 9.86 -14.48
CA PRO A 44 -0.83 9.64 -14.89
C PRO A 44 -0.99 9.43 -16.40
N THR A 45 -0.06 9.89 -17.24
CA THR A 45 -0.08 9.63 -18.67
C THR A 45 1.33 9.54 -19.23
N SER A 46 1.73 8.34 -19.69
CA SER A 46 3.05 8.11 -20.28
C SER A 46 3.30 8.89 -21.56
N GLN A 47 2.25 9.34 -22.25
CA GLN A 47 2.31 10.03 -23.53
C GLN A 47 2.67 11.52 -23.43
N ARG A 48 2.65 12.09 -22.23
CA ARG A 48 2.93 13.50 -21.99
C ARG A 48 4.21 13.75 -21.20
N LEU A 49 5.09 12.77 -21.17
CA LEU A 49 6.35 12.91 -20.44
C LEU A 49 7.31 13.82 -21.20
N SER A 50 7.38 15.08 -20.77
CA SER A 50 8.48 15.96 -21.16
C SER A 50 9.75 15.57 -20.38
N ALA A 51 10.92 16.00 -20.85
CA ALA A 51 12.16 15.79 -20.13
C ALA A 51 12.12 16.35 -18.70
N ARG A 52 11.34 17.41 -18.48
CA ARG A 52 11.13 18.01 -17.18
C ARG A 52 10.27 17.11 -16.28
N ALA A 53 9.22 16.50 -16.83
CA ALA A 53 8.37 15.56 -16.10
C ALA A 53 9.14 14.30 -15.72
N ILE A 54 10.01 13.80 -16.60
CA ILE A 54 10.87 12.65 -16.31
C ILE A 54 11.81 12.95 -15.14
N ARG A 55 12.40 14.15 -15.12
CA ARG A 55 13.26 14.59 -14.00
C ARG A 55 12.48 14.72 -12.70
N SER A 56 11.27 15.28 -12.75
CA SER A 56 10.39 15.38 -11.58
C SER A 56 10.02 13.99 -11.05
N LEU A 57 9.78 13.02 -11.92
CA LEU A 57 9.49 11.65 -11.54
C LEU A 57 10.68 10.94 -10.90
N ARG A 58 11.91 11.22 -11.37
CA ARG A 58 13.12 10.70 -10.73
C ARG A 58 13.29 11.22 -9.31
N ASP A 59 12.92 12.49 -9.08
CA ASP A 59 13.04 13.13 -7.79
C ASP A 59 11.85 12.83 -6.87
N ALA A 60 10.70 12.42 -7.44
CA ALA A 60 9.48 12.08 -6.70
C ALA A 60 9.45 10.60 -6.29
N LYS A 61 10.51 10.16 -5.65
CA LYS A 61 10.57 8.78 -5.11
C LYS A 61 9.97 8.75 -3.72
N ILE A 62 9.12 7.76 -3.50
CA ILE A 62 8.59 7.48 -2.16
C ILE A 62 9.07 6.13 -1.67
N GLU A 63 9.21 6.02 -0.38
CA GLU A 63 9.45 4.75 0.28
C GLU A 63 8.12 4.03 0.46
N ILE A 64 8.12 2.72 0.22
CA ILE A 64 6.94 1.88 0.39
C ILE A 64 7.30 0.64 1.22
N PHE A 65 6.29 0.09 1.89
CA PHE A 65 6.41 -1.19 2.57
C PHE A 65 5.83 -2.29 1.68
N GLN A 66 6.65 -3.25 1.29
CA GLN A 66 6.17 -4.46 0.65
C GLN A 66 5.74 -5.43 1.73
N LEU A 67 4.57 -6.02 1.58
CA LEU A 67 3.99 -6.89 2.59
C LEU A 67 3.83 -8.31 2.08
N ASP A 68 4.18 -9.25 2.93
CA ASP A 68 3.78 -10.64 2.79
C ASP A 68 2.45 -10.80 3.52
N ALA A 69 1.37 -10.93 2.76
CA ALA A 69 0.02 -10.96 3.30
C ALA A 69 -0.96 -11.51 2.27
N ASN A 70 -2.06 -12.07 2.76
CA ASN A 70 -3.19 -12.42 1.93
C ASN A 70 -4.05 -11.18 1.71
N ALA A 71 -3.80 -10.48 0.62
CA ALA A 71 -4.53 -9.27 0.29
C ALA A 71 -5.49 -9.52 -0.87
N TYR A 72 -6.69 -9.01 -0.73
CA TYR A 72 -7.77 -9.15 -1.71
C TYR A 72 -8.21 -7.77 -2.20
N PRO A 73 -8.83 -7.68 -3.37
CA PRO A 73 -9.51 -6.45 -3.79
C PRO A 73 -10.48 -5.98 -2.69
N GLY A 74 -10.49 -4.70 -2.40
CA GLY A 74 -11.28 -4.12 -1.31
C GLY A 74 -10.46 -3.78 -0.08
N ASN A 75 -9.22 -4.22 0.01
CA ASN A 75 -8.32 -3.85 1.12
C ASN A 75 -7.59 -2.53 0.90
N SER A 76 -7.53 -2.05 -0.34
CA SER A 76 -6.86 -0.77 -0.65
C SER A 76 -7.52 0.39 0.08
N GLY A 77 -6.68 1.26 0.65
CA GLY A 77 -7.15 2.38 1.45
C GLY A 77 -7.31 2.05 2.93
N GLY A 78 -7.21 0.78 3.32
CA GLY A 78 -7.29 0.37 4.72
C GLY A 78 -6.02 0.68 5.50
N PRO A 79 -6.12 0.79 6.83
CA PRO A 79 -4.96 1.08 7.67
C PRO A 79 -4.08 -0.15 7.87
N LEU A 80 -2.77 0.06 7.76
CA LEU A 80 -1.77 -0.86 8.26
C LEU A 80 -1.36 -0.36 9.65
N PHE A 81 -1.42 -1.21 10.65
CA PHE A 81 -1.22 -0.78 12.02
C PHE A 81 -0.44 -1.81 12.84
N ASP A 82 0.15 -1.32 13.93
CA ASP A 82 0.77 -2.17 14.93
C ASP A 82 -0.34 -2.82 15.78
N PRO A 83 -0.45 -4.16 15.79
CA PRO A 83 -1.52 -4.81 16.53
C PRO A 83 -1.42 -4.69 18.06
N VAL A 84 -0.26 -4.30 18.57
CA VAL A 84 -0.06 -4.11 20.02
C VAL A 84 -0.45 -2.70 20.44
N SER A 85 0.07 -1.69 19.76
CA SER A 85 -0.16 -0.29 20.12
C SER A 85 -1.39 0.32 19.45
N GLY A 86 -1.85 -0.24 18.34
CA GLY A 86 -2.91 0.33 17.50
C GLY A 86 -2.45 1.51 16.64
N GLU A 87 -1.16 1.83 16.65
CA GLU A 87 -0.64 2.94 15.86
C GLU A 87 -0.73 2.63 14.36
N VAL A 88 -1.29 3.56 13.58
CA VAL A 88 -1.38 3.43 12.14
C VAL A 88 -0.03 3.79 11.52
N LEU A 89 0.54 2.84 10.79
CA LEU A 89 1.88 2.94 10.23
C LEU A 89 1.87 3.12 8.72
N GLY A 90 0.76 2.82 8.07
CA GLY A 90 0.66 2.94 6.63
C GLY A 90 -0.77 2.81 6.13
N VAL A 91 -0.92 2.97 4.82
CA VAL A 91 -2.19 2.80 4.10
C VAL A 91 -1.97 1.75 3.02
N ILE A 92 -2.80 0.73 3.01
CA ILE A 92 -2.70 -0.36 2.05
C ILE A 92 -2.99 0.14 0.64
N ASN A 93 -2.10 -0.22 -0.27
CA ASN A 93 -2.30 0.00 -1.69
C ASN A 93 -1.88 -1.28 -2.42
N MET A 94 -2.82 -1.91 -3.09
CA MET A 94 -2.54 -3.11 -3.86
C MET A 94 -2.11 -2.75 -5.26
N VAL A 95 -0.92 -3.18 -5.63
CA VAL A 95 -0.46 -3.10 -7.00
C VAL A 95 -0.60 -4.46 -7.64
N LEU A 96 -1.35 -4.52 -8.72
CA LEU A 96 -1.47 -5.74 -9.50
C LEU A 96 -0.14 -6.02 -10.19
N VAL A 97 0.50 -7.12 -9.81
CA VAL A 97 1.67 -7.59 -10.53
C VAL A 97 1.22 -8.04 -11.92
N LYS A 98 2.06 -7.85 -12.93
CA LYS A 98 1.84 -8.28 -14.30
C LYS A 98 1.56 -9.78 -14.40
N SER A 99 0.40 -10.19 -14.01
CA SER A 99 -0.15 -11.49 -14.32
C SER A 99 -1.40 -11.27 -15.14
N THR A 100 -1.81 -12.27 -15.90
CA THR A 100 -3.07 -12.21 -16.62
C THR A 100 -4.19 -11.92 -15.62
N ARG A 101 -5.24 -11.21 -16.05
CA ARG A 101 -6.41 -10.94 -15.22
C ARG A 101 -6.95 -12.19 -14.53
N GLU A 102 -6.88 -13.32 -15.21
CA GLU A 102 -7.35 -14.59 -14.70
C GLU A 102 -6.55 -15.09 -13.51
N SER A 103 -5.23 -14.96 -13.53
CA SER A 103 -4.40 -15.39 -12.41
C SER A 103 -4.57 -14.50 -11.18
N VAL A 104 -4.90 -13.22 -11.35
CA VAL A 104 -5.21 -12.32 -10.24
C VAL A 104 -6.55 -12.68 -9.59
N LEU A 105 -7.53 -13.11 -10.36
CA LEU A 105 -8.83 -13.51 -9.85
C LEU A 105 -8.79 -14.88 -9.16
N THR A 106 -7.92 -15.79 -9.62
CA THR A 106 -7.84 -17.14 -9.09
C THR A 106 -6.82 -17.27 -7.96
N GLN A 107 -5.81 -16.42 -7.93
CA GLN A 107 -4.79 -16.40 -6.89
C GLN A 107 -4.78 -15.03 -6.21
N PRO A 108 -5.25 -14.93 -4.97
CA PRO A 108 -5.28 -13.65 -4.25
C PRO A 108 -3.90 -13.17 -3.80
N SER A 109 -2.83 -13.72 -4.35
CA SER A 109 -1.45 -13.38 -4.02
C SER A 109 -0.91 -12.26 -4.91
N GLY A 110 -1.59 -11.12 -4.97
CA GLY A 110 -0.98 -9.90 -5.48
C GLY A 110 0.08 -9.41 -4.52
N ILE A 111 1.09 -8.70 -5.01
CA ILE A 111 2.01 -8.01 -4.12
C ILE A 111 1.23 -6.88 -3.46
N ALA A 112 1.14 -6.92 -2.14
CA ALA A 112 0.54 -5.86 -1.36
C ALA A 112 1.62 -4.88 -0.95
N TYR A 113 1.32 -3.60 -1.11
CA TYR A 113 2.16 -2.51 -0.67
C TYR A 113 1.40 -1.65 0.31
N ALA A 114 2.14 -1.02 1.22
CA ALA A 114 1.58 0.03 2.05
C ALA A 114 2.41 1.30 1.89
N ILE A 115 1.71 2.41 1.83
CA ILE A 115 2.33 3.73 1.80
C ILE A 115 2.54 4.16 3.25
N PRO A 116 3.78 4.48 3.67
CA PRO A 116 4.04 4.90 5.05
C PRO A 116 3.18 6.08 5.49
N SER A 117 2.71 6.04 6.72
CA SER A 117 1.80 7.06 7.28
C SER A 117 2.40 8.46 7.34
N ARG A 118 3.73 8.58 7.33
CA ARG A 118 4.38 9.90 7.31
C ARG A 118 3.98 10.74 6.10
N TYR A 119 3.72 10.11 4.95
CA TYR A 119 3.28 10.84 3.75
C TYR A 119 1.86 11.38 3.92
N LEU A 120 1.00 10.64 4.60
CA LEU A 120 -0.34 11.11 4.94
C LEU A 120 -0.26 12.30 5.90
N LEU A 121 0.61 12.22 6.90
CA LEU A 121 0.81 13.33 7.84
C LEU A 121 1.29 14.59 7.15
N GLU A 122 2.25 14.47 6.24
CA GLU A 122 2.72 15.59 5.43
C GLU A 122 1.59 16.22 4.60
N MET A 123 0.76 15.37 4.00
CA MET A 123 -0.38 15.84 3.21
C MET A 123 -1.38 16.60 4.08
N LEU A 124 -1.67 16.09 5.27
CA LEU A 124 -2.59 16.74 6.22
C LEU A 124 -2.04 18.08 6.72
N GLU A 125 -0.74 18.20 6.88
CA GLU A 125 -0.10 19.47 7.27
C GLU A 125 -0.19 20.51 6.17
N ARG A 126 -0.12 20.11 4.90
CA ARG A 126 -0.25 21.01 3.74
C ARG A 126 -1.68 21.44 3.47
N HIS A 127 -2.65 20.62 3.86
CA HIS A 127 -4.08 20.82 3.58
C HIS A 127 -4.89 20.63 4.87
N PRO A 128 -4.69 21.50 5.87
CA PRO A 128 -5.40 21.41 7.14
C PRO A 128 -6.90 21.66 7.01
#